data_127bf79f1315d2318ee959d37b08baa4
#
_entry.id   127bf79f1315d2318ee959d37b08baa4
#
_cell.length_a   1.000
_cell.length_b   1.000
_cell.length_c   1.000
_cell.angle_alpha   90.00
_cell.angle_beta   90.00
_cell.angle_gamma   90.00
#
_symmetry.space_group_name_H-M   'P 1'
#
loop_
_entity.id
_entity.type
_entity.pdbx_description
1 polymer ?
#
loop_
_entity_poly.entity_id
_entity_poly.type
_entity_poly.pdbx_seq_one_letter_code
_entity_poly.pdbx_strand_id
1 'polypeptide(L)'
;MEALQSIGQFFARWLAQLETTFVEKQRYLLLVDGLKNTLIITAGALVIGVVIGSLVAMIKYCGQDSRLLRPLCWLCDVYTTVIRGIPVVVQLLIFYFLILKSSDGLVVGIVTFGINSGASVAELVRSGIAAVDPGQMEAGRSLGLSRLQSAWHIVLPQAMKNILPAIGNEMIALLKETAVAGYVAVQDLTRAGNLIRNNTYDSFNPLMLVAVVYLVLVIGMTQLLGLLERRLRRSDKR
;
A
#
# COMPACT_ATOMS: atom_id res chain seq x y z
N MET A 1 27.16 30.92 30.28
CA MET A 1 27.33 29.62 30.92
C MET A 1 25.98 29.00 31.33
N GLU A 2 25.05 29.79 31.91
CA GLU A 2 23.72 29.33 32.34
C GLU A 2 22.88 28.72 31.21
N ALA A 3 22.87 29.29 30.01
CA ALA A 3 22.14 28.76 28.86
C ALA A 3 22.64 27.37 28.40
N LEU A 4 23.95 27.16 28.44
CA LEU A 4 24.54 25.84 28.13
C LEU A 4 24.24 24.78 29.19
N GLN A 5 24.18 25.17 30.44
CA GLN A 5 23.79 24.28 31.56
C GLN A 5 22.29 23.92 31.48
N SER A 6 21.41 24.88 31.16
CA SER A 6 19.98 24.63 31.00
C SER A 6 19.68 23.71 29.82
N ILE A 7 20.39 23.86 28.68
CA ILE A 7 20.29 22.95 27.52
C ILE A 7 20.77 21.55 27.88
N GLY A 8 21.91 21.42 28.59
CA GLY A 8 22.41 20.13 29.04
C GLY A 8 21.45 19.40 29.98
N GLN A 9 20.84 20.12 30.94
CA GLN A 9 19.84 19.56 31.84
C GLN A 9 18.55 19.14 31.08
N PHE A 10 18.13 19.91 30.06
CA PHE A 10 17.00 19.56 29.22
C PHE A 10 17.24 18.23 28.47
N PHE A 11 18.41 18.09 27.82
CA PHE A 11 18.76 16.86 27.11
C PHE A 11 18.89 15.65 28.05
N ALA A 12 19.48 15.84 29.24
CA ALA A 12 19.60 14.77 30.23
C ALA A 12 18.22 14.28 30.70
N ARG A 13 17.28 15.21 30.98
CA ARG A 13 15.89 14.86 31.37
C ARG A 13 15.16 14.17 30.22
N TRP A 14 15.32 14.65 28.98
CA TRP A 14 14.70 14.06 27.80
C TRP A 14 15.21 12.63 27.53
N LEU A 15 16.53 12.40 27.65
CA LEU A 15 17.11 11.05 27.52
C LEU A 15 16.59 10.10 28.62
N ALA A 16 16.54 10.55 29.88
CA ALA A 16 15.94 9.77 30.96
C ALA A 16 14.46 9.45 30.71
N GLN A 17 13.70 10.39 30.14
CA GLN A 17 12.32 10.16 29.76
C GLN A 17 12.19 9.14 28.61
N LEU A 18 13.09 9.14 27.62
CA LEU A 18 13.13 8.11 26.57
C LEU A 18 13.39 6.72 27.17
N GLU A 19 14.32 6.61 28.12
CA GLU A 19 14.60 5.35 28.79
C GLU A 19 13.37 4.83 29.55
N THR A 20 12.72 5.66 30.34
CA THR A 20 11.51 5.28 31.08
C THR A 20 10.34 4.98 30.15
N THR A 21 10.22 5.66 29.02
CA THR A 21 9.13 5.47 28.07
C THR A 21 9.28 4.18 27.28
N PHE A 22 10.48 3.85 26.80
CA PHE A 22 10.68 2.75 25.85
C PHE A 22 11.39 1.54 26.41
N VAL A 23 12.41 1.74 27.26
CA VAL A 23 13.29 0.65 27.76
C VAL A 23 12.68 -0.01 29.00
N GLU A 24 12.16 0.76 29.95
CA GLU A 24 11.43 0.19 31.06
C GLU A 24 10.30 -0.71 30.60
N LYS A 25 10.17 -1.87 31.22
CA LYS A 25 9.19 -2.91 30.88
C LYS A 25 9.26 -3.35 29.40
N GLN A 26 10.38 -3.12 28.72
CA GLN A 26 10.64 -3.56 27.34
C GLN A 26 9.57 -3.11 26.33
N ARG A 27 9.01 -1.90 26.51
CA ARG A 27 7.92 -1.38 25.67
C ARG A 27 8.32 -1.21 24.20
N TYR A 28 9.62 -1.09 23.87
CA TYR A 28 10.08 -1.11 22.49
C TYR A 28 9.67 -2.37 21.73
N LEU A 29 9.46 -3.51 22.42
CA LEU A 29 8.97 -4.74 21.77
C LEU A 29 7.57 -4.55 21.18
N LEU A 30 6.71 -3.72 21.78
CA LEU A 30 5.41 -3.39 21.22
C LEU A 30 5.54 -2.72 19.85
N LEU A 31 6.55 -1.84 19.69
CA LEU A 31 6.83 -1.19 18.40
C LEU A 31 7.38 -2.18 17.37
N VAL A 32 8.24 -3.11 17.78
CA VAL A 32 8.77 -4.16 16.90
C VAL A 32 7.64 -5.07 16.40
N ASP A 33 6.76 -5.52 17.29
CA ASP A 33 5.61 -6.34 16.92
C ASP A 33 4.62 -5.56 16.05
N GLY A 34 4.36 -4.30 16.40
CA GLY A 34 3.53 -3.40 15.60
C GLY A 34 4.08 -3.18 14.19
N LEU A 35 5.39 -2.94 14.06
CA LEU A 35 6.08 -2.82 12.78
C LEU A 35 5.96 -4.10 11.95
N LYS A 36 6.19 -5.27 12.57
CA LYS A 36 6.05 -6.57 11.92
C LYS A 36 4.64 -6.75 11.35
N ASN A 37 3.61 -6.48 12.14
CA ASN A 37 2.22 -6.60 11.71
C ASN A 37 1.89 -5.62 10.59
N THR A 38 2.34 -4.37 10.68
CA THR A 38 2.21 -3.37 9.60
C THR A 38 2.79 -3.88 8.29
N LEU A 39 4.01 -4.43 8.31
CA LEU A 39 4.67 -4.96 7.12
C LEU A 39 3.97 -6.21 6.58
N ILE A 40 3.50 -7.12 7.44
CA ILE A 40 2.76 -8.33 7.04
C ILE A 40 1.45 -7.93 6.35
N ILE A 41 0.67 -7.00 6.93
CA ILE A 41 -0.57 -6.51 6.32
C ILE A 41 -0.28 -5.86 4.96
N THR A 42 0.72 -4.98 4.90
CA THR A 42 1.09 -4.29 3.66
C THR A 42 1.46 -5.27 2.55
N ALA A 43 2.33 -6.25 2.85
CA ALA A 43 2.77 -7.24 1.87
C ALA A 43 1.63 -8.16 1.43
N GLY A 44 0.85 -8.69 2.39
CA GLY A 44 -0.28 -9.57 2.10
C GLY A 44 -1.38 -8.85 1.31
N ALA A 45 -1.72 -7.63 1.70
CA ALA A 45 -2.70 -6.80 0.99
C ALA A 45 -2.25 -6.47 -0.43
N LEU A 46 -0.97 -6.14 -0.63
CA LEU A 46 -0.43 -5.86 -1.97
C LEU A 46 -0.54 -7.09 -2.88
N VAL A 47 -0.19 -8.29 -2.39
CA VAL A 47 -0.30 -9.52 -3.17
C VAL A 47 -1.75 -9.77 -3.61
N ILE A 48 -2.70 -9.68 -2.68
CA ILE A 48 -4.14 -9.82 -2.98
C ILE A 48 -4.57 -8.72 -3.97
N GLY A 49 -4.15 -7.47 -3.72
CA GLY A 49 -4.47 -6.32 -4.55
C GLY A 49 -3.98 -6.47 -5.98
N VAL A 50 -2.73 -6.92 -6.18
CA VAL A 50 -2.15 -7.16 -7.51
C VAL A 50 -2.91 -8.27 -8.24
N VAL A 51 -3.26 -9.37 -7.55
CA VAL A 51 -4.02 -10.47 -8.16
C VAL A 51 -5.41 -10.00 -8.59
N ILE A 52 -6.19 -9.43 -7.67
CA ILE A 52 -7.55 -8.95 -7.94
C ILE A 52 -7.53 -7.85 -9.01
N GLY A 53 -6.67 -6.85 -8.84
CA GLY A 53 -6.60 -5.70 -9.74
C GLY A 53 -6.20 -6.09 -11.16
N SER A 54 -5.23 -7.02 -11.32
CA SER A 54 -4.82 -7.54 -12.62
C SER A 54 -5.95 -8.32 -13.29
N LEU A 55 -6.69 -9.15 -12.53
CA LEU A 55 -7.85 -9.88 -13.05
C LEU A 55 -8.95 -8.92 -13.51
N VAL A 56 -9.30 -7.93 -12.70
CA VAL A 56 -10.30 -6.90 -13.04
C VAL A 56 -9.89 -6.13 -14.29
N ALA A 57 -8.64 -5.69 -14.37
CA ALA A 57 -8.12 -4.97 -15.54
C ALA A 57 -8.16 -5.84 -16.81
N MET A 58 -7.79 -7.13 -16.70
CA MET A 58 -7.84 -8.08 -17.82
C MET A 58 -9.27 -8.29 -18.31
N ILE A 59 -10.23 -8.50 -17.40
CA ILE A 59 -11.65 -8.64 -17.73
C ILE A 59 -12.15 -7.41 -18.48
N LYS A 60 -11.86 -6.21 -17.97
CA LYS A 60 -12.25 -4.95 -18.61
C LYS A 60 -11.60 -4.76 -19.97
N TYR A 61 -10.32 -5.13 -20.13
CA TYR A 61 -9.60 -5.05 -21.42
C TYR A 61 -10.19 -6.01 -22.46
N CYS A 62 -10.41 -7.28 -22.11
CA CYS A 62 -10.98 -8.28 -23.01
C CYS A 62 -12.47 -8.02 -23.31
N GLY A 63 -13.18 -7.40 -22.39
CA GLY A 63 -14.61 -7.13 -22.51
C GLY A 63 -14.98 -5.93 -23.36
N GLN A 64 -14.03 -5.06 -23.76
CA GLN A 64 -14.31 -3.86 -24.54
C GLN A 64 -15.09 -4.16 -25.83
N ASP A 65 -14.75 -5.25 -26.52
CA ASP A 65 -15.37 -5.61 -27.82
C ASP A 65 -16.35 -6.79 -27.71
N SER A 66 -16.52 -7.38 -26.52
CA SER A 66 -17.35 -8.58 -26.33
C SER A 66 -18.67 -8.26 -25.65
N ARG A 67 -19.77 -8.46 -26.39
CA ARG A 67 -21.13 -8.34 -25.80
C ARG A 67 -21.37 -9.33 -24.65
N LEU A 68 -20.74 -10.50 -24.71
CA LEU A 68 -20.87 -11.56 -23.71
C LEU A 68 -20.22 -11.16 -22.37
N LEU A 69 -19.12 -10.42 -22.40
CA LEU A 69 -18.38 -9.99 -21.20
C LEU A 69 -18.90 -8.68 -20.60
N ARG A 70 -19.84 -7.99 -21.24
CA ARG A 70 -20.44 -6.73 -20.73
C ARG A 70 -20.96 -6.81 -19.30
N PRO A 71 -21.72 -7.85 -18.89
CA PRO A 71 -22.21 -7.93 -17.50
C PRO A 71 -21.05 -8.03 -16.50
N LEU A 72 -19.99 -8.77 -16.87
CA LEU A 72 -18.80 -8.92 -16.02
C LEU A 72 -17.99 -7.62 -15.93
N CYS A 73 -17.88 -6.89 -17.04
CA CYS A 73 -17.26 -5.55 -17.02
C CYS A 73 -18.06 -4.59 -16.14
N TRP A 74 -19.40 -4.62 -16.20
CA TRP A 74 -20.23 -3.82 -15.32
C TRP A 74 -20.03 -4.16 -13.83
N LEU A 75 -19.92 -5.44 -13.47
CA LEU A 75 -19.58 -5.86 -12.11
C LEU A 75 -18.21 -5.34 -11.67
N CYS A 76 -17.22 -5.36 -12.57
CA CYS A 76 -15.90 -4.78 -12.31
C CYS A 76 -15.97 -3.27 -12.08
N ASP A 77 -16.82 -2.54 -12.83
CA ASP A 77 -17.03 -1.11 -12.66
C ASP A 77 -17.71 -0.80 -11.33
N VAL A 78 -18.74 -1.57 -10.97
CA VAL A 78 -19.40 -1.46 -9.65
C VAL A 78 -18.39 -1.72 -8.53
N TYR A 79 -17.62 -2.79 -8.62
CA TYR A 79 -16.56 -3.11 -7.64
C TYR A 79 -15.58 -1.93 -7.46
N THR A 80 -14.98 -1.46 -8.55
CA THR A 80 -13.99 -0.37 -8.46
C THR A 80 -14.60 0.93 -7.94
N THR A 81 -15.83 1.25 -8.34
CA THR A 81 -16.54 2.46 -7.91
C THR A 81 -16.91 2.40 -6.43
N VAL A 82 -17.50 1.30 -5.98
CA VAL A 82 -17.94 1.13 -4.59
C VAL A 82 -16.74 1.10 -3.64
N ILE A 83 -15.76 0.26 -3.94
CA ILE A 83 -14.58 0.11 -3.06
C ILE A 83 -13.78 1.41 -2.95
N ARG A 84 -13.58 2.13 -4.04
CA ARG A 84 -12.85 3.41 -4.01
C ARG A 84 -13.69 4.58 -3.50
N GLY A 85 -15.02 4.45 -3.50
CA GLY A 85 -15.93 5.46 -2.98
C GLY A 85 -16.15 5.41 -1.46
N ILE A 86 -15.82 4.29 -0.80
CA ILE A 86 -15.97 4.13 0.65
C ILE A 86 -14.62 4.28 1.34
N PRO A 87 -14.49 5.10 2.42
CA PRO A 87 -13.25 5.20 3.19
C PRO A 87 -12.79 3.83 3.71
N VAL A 88 -11.48 3.55 3.57
CA VAL A 88 -10.90 2.23 3.92
C VAL A 88 -11.15 1.84 5.38
N VAL A 89 -11.17 2.81 6.31
CA VAL A 89 -11.48 2.54 7.72
C VAL A 89 -12.90 2.01 7.90
N VAL A 90 -13.86 2.52 7.13
CA VAL A 90 -15.26 2.04 7.16
C VAL A 90 -15.35 0.63 6.60
N GLN A 91 -14.64 0.35 5.50
CA GLN A 91 -14.53 -0.99 4.94
C GLN A 91 -13.95 -1.96 5.98
N LEU A 92 -12.86 -1.58 6.66
CA LEU A 92 -12.23 -2.39 7.70
C LEU A 92 -13.20 -2.75 8.82
N LEU A 93 -14.00 -1.78 9.30
CA LEU A 93 -15.01 -2.01 10.33
C LEU A 93 -16.13 -2.94 9.84
N ILE A 94 -16.60 -2.78 8.58
CA ILE A 94 -17.60 -3.66 7.97
C ILE A 94 -17.07 -5.10 7.89
N PHE A 95 -15.85 -5.29 7.39
CA PHE A 95 -15.25 -6.62 7.29
C PHE A 95 -15.09 -7.26 8.67
N TYR A 96 -14.61 -6.51 9.65
CA TYR A 96 -14.35 -7.04 10.98
C TYR A 96 -15.63 -7.39 11.74
N PHE A 97 -16.63 -6.50 11.75
CA PHE A 97 -17.83 -6.69 12.56
C PHE A 97 -18.96 -7.44 11.86
N LEU A 98 -19.03 -7.41 10.52
CA LEU A 98 -20.16 -7.93 9.78
C LEU A 98 -19.80 -9.17 8.92
N ILE A 99 -18.64 -9.19 8.26
CA ILE A 99 -18.31 -10.22 7.28
C ILE A 99 -17.42 -11.32 7.88
N LEU A 100 -16.32 -10.96 8.52
CA LEU A 100 -15.29 -11.87 9.05
C LEU A 100 -15.27 -11.89 10.59
N LYS A 101 -16.42 -11.96 11.21
CA LYS A 101 -16.64 -11.83 12.68
C LYS A 101 -15.78 -12.73 13.56
N SER A 102 -15.37 -13.91 13.08
CA SER A 102 -14.61 -14.90 13.85
C SER A 102 -13.14 -14.98 13.43
N SER A 103 -12.69 -14.09 12.54
CA SER A 103 -11.32 -14.11 12.02
C SER A 103 -10.40 -13.24 12.85
N ASP A 104 -9.12 -13.61 12.86
CA ASP A 104 -8.06 -12.78 13.43
C ASP A 104 -8.05 -11.40 12.74
N GLY A 105 -7.91 -10.35 13.53
CA GLY A 105 -7.85 -8.97 13.03
C GLY A 105 -6.75 -8.76 11.97
N LEU A 106 -5.61 -9.45 12.08
CA LEU A 106 -4.54 -9.40 11.07
C LEU A 106 -5.03 -9.92 9.71
N VAL A 107 -5.76 -11.05 9.71
CA VAL A 107 -6.35 -11.62 8.49
C VAL A 107 -7.39 -10.68 7.91
N VAL A 108 -8.25 -10.11 8.76
CA VAL A 108 -9.25 -9.11 8.33
C VAL A 108 -8.57 -7.91 7.69
N GLY A 109 -7.49 -7.41 8.30
CA GLY A 109 -6.70 -6.31 7.73
C GLY A 109 -6.14 -6.67 6.35
N ILE A 110 -5.46 -7.82 6.21
CA ILE A 110 -4.88 -8.28 4.93
C ILE A 110 -5.97 -8.36 3.84
N VAL A 111 -7.11 -8.97 4.15
CA VAL A 111 -8.21 -9.14 3.18
C VAL A 111 -8.82 -7.80 2.80
N THR A 112 -9.14 -6.94 3.79
CA THR A 112 -9.79 -5.66 3.54
C THR A 112 -8.89 -4.72 2.74
N PHE A 113 -7.65 -4.52 3.18
CA PHE A 113 -6.70 -3.68 2.44
C PHE A 113 -6.36 -4.28 1.08
N GLY A 114 -6.35 -5.62 0.96
CA GLY A 114 -6.14 -6.31 -0.32
C GLY A 114 -7.27 -6.07 -1.31
N ILE A 115 -8.53 -6.13 -0.86
CA ILE A 115 -9.71 -5.80 -1.70
C ILE A 115 -9.68 -4.32 -2.09
N ASN A 116 -9.36 -3.43 -1.15
CA ASN A 116 -9.24 -2.00 -1.43
C ASN A 116 -8.15 -1.70 -2.46
N SER A 117 -6.95 -2.24 -2.25
CA SER A 117 -5.83 -2.10 -3.17
C SER A 117 -6.12 -2.75 -4.54
N GLY A 118 -6.89 -3.83 -4.58
CA GLY A 118 -7.32 -4.45 -5.84
C GLY A 118 -8.08 -3.50 -6.76
N ALA A 119 -8.93 -2.64 -6.19
CA ALA A 119 -9.64 -1.61 -6.96
C ALA A 119 -8.67 -0.52 -7.47
N SER A 120 -7.69 -0.12 -6.66
CA SER A 120 -6.63 0.84 -7.05
C SER A 120 -5.73 0.26 -8.12
N VAL A 121 -5.23 -0.97 -7.95
CA VAL A 121 -4.36 -1.66 -8.92
C VAL A 121 -5.07 -1.88 -10.26
N ALA A 122 -6.37 -2.21 -10.26
CA ALA A 122 -7.14 -2.33 -11.49
C ALA A 122 -7.07 -1.04 -12.33
N GLU A 123 -7.18 0.10 -11.68
CA GLU A 123 -7.10 1.41 -12.34
C GLU A 123 -5.67 1.77 -12.74
N LEU A 124 -4.66 1.41 -11.92
CA LEU A 124 -3.25 1.58 -12.26
C LEU A 124 -2.86 0.76 -13.50
N VAL A 125 -3.31 -0.50 -13.59
CA VAL A 125 -3.07 -1.35 -14.78
C VAL A 125 -3.77 -0.77 -16.00
N ARG A 126 -5.04 -0.35 -15.88
CA ARG A 126 -5.79 0.29 -16.98
C ARG A 126 -5.09 1.55 -17.49
N SER A 127 -4.66 2.43 -16.57
CA SER A 127 -3.97 3.67 -16.95
C SER A 127 -2.58 3.42 -17.54
N GLY A 128 -1.86 2.43 -17.01
CA GLY A 128 -0.55 2.04 -17.53
C GLY A 128 -0.62 1.46 -18.96
N ILE A 129 -1.68 0.71 -19.28
CA ILE A 129 -1.94 0.24 -20.66
C ILE A 129 -2.34 1.42 -21.55
N ALA A 130 -3.20 2.32 -21.08
CA ALA A 130 -3.66 3.47 -21.84
C ALA A 130 -2.54 4.51 -22.11
N ALA A 131 -1.47 4.48 -21.33
CA ALA A 131 -0.30 5.35 -21.54
C ALA A 131 0.63 4.89 -22.68
N VAL A 132 0.42 3.68 -23.24
CA VAL A 132 1.16 3.20 -24.43
C VAL A 132 0.56 3.84 -25.68
N ASP A 133 1.42 4.32 -26.58
CA ASP A 133 0.99 4.92 -27.84
C ASP A 133 0.07 3.96 -28.62
N PRO A 134 -1.15 4.37 -29.00
CA PRO A 134 -2.07 3.56 -29.82
C PRO A 134 -1.46 3.06 -31.12
N GLY A 135 -0.52 3.82 -31.73
CA GLY A 135 0.22 3.41 -32.92
C GLY A 135 0.98 2.11 -32.77
N GLN A 136 1.35 1.71 -31.55
CA GLN A 136 1.98 0.42 -31.27
C GLN A 136 1.03 -0.76 -31.54
N MET A 137 -0.23 -0.60 -31.19
CA MET A 137 -1.28 -1.58 -31.50
C MET A 137 -1.55 -1.65 -33.01
N GLU A 138 -1.61 -0.50 -33.66
CA GLU A 138 -1.86 -0.40 -35.11
C GLU A 138 -0.70 -1.01 -35.90
N ALA A 139 0.55 -0.71 -35.54
CA ALA A 139 1.74 -1.29 -36.17
C ALA A 139 1.77 -2.83 -36.06
N GLY A 140 1.49 -3.36 -34.86
CA GLY A 140 1.40 -4.81 -34.65
C GLY A 140 0.35 -5.46 -35.55
N ARG A 141 -0.81 -4.84 -35.68
CA ARG A 141 -1.89 -5.32 -36.54
C ARG A 141 -1.54 -5.22 -38.02
N SER A 142 -0.83 -4.18 -38.44
CA SER A 142 -0.35 -4.03 -39.83
C SER A 142 0.68 -5.11 -40.23
N LEU A 143 1.41 -5.64 -39.23
CA LEU A 143 2.31 -6.80 -39.41
C LEU A 143 1.58 -8.16 -39.37
N GLY A 144 0.23 -8.17 -39.33
CA GLY A 144 -0.58 -9.39 -39.37
C GLY A 144 -0.84 -10.04 -38.00
N LEU A 145 -0.40 -9.42 -36.89
CA LEU A 145 -0.71 -9.92 -35.54
C LEU A 145 -2.19 -9.70 -35.23
N SER A 146 -2.80 -10.67 -34.54
CA SER A 146 -4.12 -10.44 -33.93
C SER A 146 -4.06 -9.38 -32.85
N ARG A 147 -5.22 -8.81 -32.47
CA ARG A 147 -5.30 -7.81 -31.37
C ARG A 147 -4.69 -8.35 -30.08
N LEU A 148 -4.99 -9.60 -29.72
CA LEU A 148 -4.46 -10.22 -28.51
C LEU A 148 -2.94 -10.44 -28.59
N GLN A 149 -2.43 -10.86 -29.74
CA GLN A 149 -0.99 -11.02 -29.95
C GLN A 149 -0.26 -9.67 -29.87
N SER A 150 -0.79 -8.62 -30.51
CA SER A 150 -0.24 -7.26 -30.43
C SER A 150 -0.27 -6.73 -28.97
N ALA A 151 -1.39 -6.96 -28.26
CA ALA A 151 -1.50 -6.58 -26.85
C ALA A 151 -0.44 -7.28 -25.98
N TRP A 152 -0.26 -8.59 -26.15
CA TRP A 152 0.64 -9.39 -25.31
C TRP A 152 2.12 -9.16 -25.61
N HIS A 153 2.49 -9.07 -26.90
CA HIS A 153 3.90 -9.02 -27.30
C HIS A 153 4.45 -7.58 -27.45
N ILE A 154 3.58 -6.60 -27.71
CA ILE A 154 4.00 -5.22 -27.98
C ILE A 154 3.54 -4.27 -26.88
N VAL A 155 2.23 -4.22 -26.59
CA VAL A 155 1.66 -3.23 -25.67
C VAL A 155 1.98 -3.57 -24.22
N LEU A 156 1.75 -4.80 -23.77
CA LEU A 156 1.92 -5.20 -22.37
C LEU A 156 3.35 -5.01 -21.84
N PRO A 157 4.42 -5.41 -22.57
CA PRO A 157 5.80 -5.15 -22.12
C PRO A 157 6.11 -3.66 -21.94
N GLN A 158 5.54 -2.80 -22.78
CA GLN A 158 5.68 -1.35 -22.65
C GLN A 158 4.85 -0.82 -21.49
N ALA A 159 3.59 -1.28 -21.35
CA ALA A 159 2.72 -0.91 -20.24
C ALA A 159 3.31 -1.28 -18.87
N MET A 160 4.00 -2.43 -18.76
CA MET A 160 4.64 -2.86 -17.52
C MET A 160 5.66 -1.86 -16.99
N LYS A 161 6.32 -1.09 -17.85
CA LYS A 161 7.25 -0.03 -17.43
C LYS A 161 6.54 1.12 -16.70
N ASN A 162 5.26 1.34 -17.00
CA ASN A 162 4.42 2.33 -16.32
C ASN A 162 3.72 1.72 -15.10
N ILE A 163 3.28 0.46 -15.21
CA ILE A 163 2.52 -0.25 -14.18
C ILE A 163 3.39 -0.56 -12.95
N LEU A 164 4.61 -1.08 -13.14
CA LEU A 164 5.45 -1.50 -12.01
C LEU A 164 5.80 -0.36 -11.04
N PRO A 165 6.20 0.84 -11.49
CA PRO A 165 6.39 1.97 -10.59
C PRO A 165 5.11 2.40 -9.89
N ALA A 166 3.96 2.36 -10.59
CA ALA A 166 2.68 2.71 -10.01
C ALA A 166 2.26 1.73 -8.88
N ILE A 167 2.48 0.41 -9.06
CA ILE A 167 2.29 -0.60 -8.02
C ILE A 167 3.24 -0.37 -6.85
N GLY A 168 4.48 0.04 -7.10
CA GLY A 168 5.43 0.41 -6.05
C GLY A 168 4.94 1.59 -5.21
N ASN A 169 4.33 2.60 -5.83
CA ASN A 169 3.71 3.72 -5.13
C ASN A 169 2.45 3.28 -4.35
N GLU A 170 1.66 2.35 -4.88
CA GLU A 170 0.52 1.74 -4.17
C GLU A 170 0.99 1.02 -2.90
N MET A 171 2.11 0.30 -2.95
CA MET A 171 2.69 -0.34 -1.76
C MET A 171 3.05 0.68 -0.67
N ILE A 172 3.60 1.85 -1.06
CA ILE A 172 3.91 2.95 -0.12
C ILE A 172 2.63 3.56 0.46
N ALA A 173 1.57 3.68 -0.36
CA ALA A 173 0.27 4.15 0.11
C ALA A 173 -0.34 3.16 1.11
N LEU A 174 -0.39 1.87 0.79
CA LEU A 174 -0.87 0.80 1.66
C LEU A 174 -0.15 0.80 3.01
N LEU A 175 1.18 0.93 3.03
CA LEU A 175 1.96 1.00 4.27
C LEU A 175 1.43 2.09 5.23
N LYS A 176 1.06 3.24 4.69
CA LYS A 176 0.49 4.35 5.50
C LYS A 176 -0.97 4.10 5.87
N GLU A 177 -1.73 3.49 4.99
CA GLU A 177 -3.14 3.18 5.23
C GLU A 177 -3.33 2.13 6.33
N THR A 178 -2.38 1.21 6.50
CA THR A 178 -2.44 0.22 7.60
C THR A 178 -2.44 0.86 8.99
N ALA A 179 -2.06 2.14 9.13
CA ALA A 179 -2.10 2.88 10.39
C ALA A 179 -3.50 2.94 11.05
N VAL A 180 -4.57 2.61 10.29
CA VAL A 180 -5.94 2.51 10.82
C VAL A 180 -6.30 1.09 11.25
N ALA A 181 -5.42 0.08 11.10
CA ALA A 181 -5.70 -1.30 11.49
C ALA A 181 -5.96 -1.44 13.01
N GLY A 182 -5.44 -0.52 13.79
CA GLY A 182 -5.70 -0.43 15.23
C GLY A 182 -7.17 -0.31 15.62
N TYR A 183 -8.06 0.14 14.73
CA TYR A 183 -9.51 0.21 14.98
C TYR A 183 -10.17 -1.17 15.13
N VAL A 184 -9.57 -2.22 14.58
CA VAL A 184 -10.05 -3.60 14.67
C VAL A 184 -9.14 -4.47 15.55
N ALA A 185 -8.57 -3.89 16.59
CA ALA A 185 -7.73 -4.52 17.59
C ALA A 185 -6.40 -5.11 17.07
N VAL A 186 -6.02 -4.86 15.83
CA VAL A 186 -4.70 -5.22 15.32
C VAL A 186 -3.65 -4.32 15.98
N GLN A 187 -2.59 -4.92 16.48
CA GLN A 187 -1.44 -4.18 17.00
C GLN A 187 -0.51 -3.81 15.85
N ASP A 188 -0.90 -2.77 15.08
CA ASP A 188 -0.04 -2.11 14.12
C ASP A 188 0.94 -1.14 14.81
N LEU A 189 1.84 -0.54 14.04
CA LEU A 189 2.84 0.38 14.57
C LEU A 189 2.22 1.61 15.26
N THR A 190 1.12 2.15 14.71
CA THR A 190 0.42 3.31 15.29
C THR A 190 -0.26 2.94 16.61
N ARG A 191 -0.91 1.79 16.68
CA ARG A 191 -1.52 1.28 17.92
C ARG A 191 -0.47 0.99 18.98
N ALA A 192 0.68 0.44 18.60
CA ALA A 192 1.79 0.23 19.53
C ALA A 192 2.25 1.54 20.16
N GLY A 193 2.42 2.60 19.39
CA GLY A 193 2.71 3.95 19.89
C GLY A 193 1.63 4.48 20.84
N ASN A 194 0.35 4.28 20.50
CA ASN A 194 -0.77 4.68 21.35
C ASN A 194 -0.82 3.89 22.67
N LEU A 195 -0.50 2.61 22.68
CA LEU A 195 -0.40 1.79 23.89
C LEU A 195 0.72 2.30 24.81
N ILE A 196 1.88 2.61 24.26
CA ILE A 196 3.00 3.18 25.04
C ILE A 196 2.57 4.54 25.62
N ARG A 197 2.00 5.42 24.80
CA ARG A 197 1.47 6.73 25.23
C ARG A 197 0.52 6.60 26.41
N ASN A 198 -0.43 5.70 26.32
CA ASN A 198 -1.44 5.50 27.37
C ASN A 198 -0.84 4.92 28.66
N ASN A 199 0.18 4.05 28.55
CA ASN A 199 0.84 3.42 29.68
C ASN A 199 1.85 4.32 30.39
N THR A 200 2.39 5.33 29.70
CA THR A 200 3.44 6.22 30.22
C THR A 200 2.96 7.64 30.47
N TYR A 201 1.76 8.00 29.98
CA TYR A 201 1.24 9.36 29.92
C TYR A 201 2.15 10.34 29.16
N ASP A 202 3.12 9.80 28.40
CA ASP A 202 3.99 10.56 27.51
C ASP A 202 3.36 10.61 26.12
N SER A 203 2.78 11.76 25.76
CA SER A 203 2.09 11.92 24.47
C SER A 203 3.03 12.26 23.32
N PHE A 204 4.21 12.80 23.59
CA PHE A 204 5.11 13.30 22.56
C PHE A 204 6.04 12.21 22.01
N ASN A 205 6.84 11.59 22.86
CA ASN A 205 7.92 10.70 22.41
C ASN A 205 7.40 9.45 21.64
N PRO A 206 6.35 8.73 22.09
CA PRO A 206 5.86 7.57 21.34
C PRO A 206 5.33 7.93 19.95
N LEU A 207 4.58 9.04 19.82
CA LEU A 207 4.03 9.45 18.51
C LEU A 207 5.12 9.98 17.58
N MET A 208 6.10 10.71 18.09
CA MET A 208 7.25 11.15 17.32
C MET A 208 8.07 9.97 16.82
N LEU A 209 8.32 8.96 17.65
CA LEU A 209 9.05 7.76 17.24
C LEU A 209 8.29 6.99 16.15
N VAL A 210 6.97 6.81 16.29
CA VAL A 210 6.13 6.19 15.26
C VAL A 210 6.23 6.97 13.94
N ALA A 211 6.13 8.30 14.00
CA ALA A 211 6.24 9.16 12.81
C ALA A 211 7.62 9.02 12.13
N VAL A 212 8.69 9.00 12.92
CA VAL A 212 10.06 8.81 12.40
C VAL A 212 10.22 7.43 11.76
N VAL A 213 9.70 6.37 12.38
CA VAL A 213 9.76 5.01 11.82
C VAL A 213 9.02 4.95 10.48
N TYR A 214 7.78 5.48 10.38
CA TYR A 214 7.07 5.56 9.11
C TYR A 214 7.85 6.36 8.07
N LEU A 215 8.42 7.49 8.44
CA LEU A 215 9.20 8.33 7.55
C LEU A 215 10.42 7.58 6.98
N VAL A 216 11.18 6.89 7.83
CA VAL A 216 12.34 6.08 7.42
C VAL A 216 11.92 4.96 6.47
N LEU A 217 10.83 4.26 6.76
CA LEU A 217 10.30 3.21 5.88
C LEU A 217 9.90 3.78 4.52
N VAL A 218 9.13 4.87 4.49
CA VAL A 218 8.67 5.50 3.25
C VAL A 218 9.85 6.02 2.43
N ILE A 219 10.83 6.67 3.05
CA ILE A 219 12.05 7.13 2.35
C ILE A 219 12.80 5.94 1.76
N GLY A 220 13.00 4.87 2.53
CA GLY A 220 13.68 3.65 2.07
C GLY A 220 12.97 3.02 0.88
N MET A 221 11.65 2.85 0.98
CA MET A 221 10.83 2.29 -0.12
C MET A 221 10.85 3.19 -1.36
N THR A 222 10.77 4.51 -1.19
CA THR A 222 10.84 5.48 -2.31
C THR A 222 12.19 5.43 -3.01
N GLN A 223 13.29 5.30 -2.27
CA GLN A 223 14.63 5.15 -2.86
C GLN A 223 14.76 3.85 -3.66
N LEU A 224 14.28 2.72 -3.10
CA LEU A 224 14.26 1.43 -3.80
C LEU A 224 13.42 1.50 -5.08
N LEU A 225 12.25 2.13 -5.02
CA LEU A 225 11.40 2.35 -6.18
C LEU A 225 12.09 3.20 -7.24
N GLY A 226 12.76 4.28 -6.85
CA GLY A 226 13.54 5.12 -7.77
C GLY A 226 14.68 4.38 -8.47
N LEU A 227 15.31 3.41 -7.80
CA LEU A 227 16.30 2.52 -8.43
C LEU A 227 15.65 1.60 -9.47
N LEU A 228 14.47 1.06 -9.18
CA LEU A 228 13.70 0.25 -10.14
C LEU A 228 13.32 1.06 -11.38
N GLU A 229 12.77 2.27 -11.19
CA GLU A 229 12.41 3.16 -12.29
C GLU A 229 13.59 3.49 -13.21
N ARG A 230 14.75 3.79 -12.63
CA ARG A 230 15.97 4.06 -13.39
C ARG A 230 16.39 2.85 -14.23
N ARG A 231 16.23 1.63 -13.74
CA ARG A 231 16.53 0.41 -14.50
C ARG A 231 15.56 0.20 -15.66
N LEU A 232 14.25 0.40 -15.42
CA LEU A 232 13.22 0.28 -16.46
C LEU A 232 13.42 1.29 -17.59
N ARG A 233 13.73 2.54 -17.28
CA ARG A 233 14.00 3.61 -18.27
C ARG A 233 15.28 3.39 -19.09
N ARG A 234 16.29 2.70 -18.55
CA ARG A 234 17.51 2.37 -19.32
C ARG A 234 17.26 1.39 -20.47
N SER A 235 16.23 0.58 -20.35
CA SER A 235 15.79 -0.36 -21.40
C SER A 235 15.21 0.34 -22.65
N ASP A 236 14.80 1.62 -22.55
CA ASP A 236 14.23 2.38 -23.69
C ASP A 236 15.28 3.07 -24.55
N LYS A 237 16.53 3.16 -24.06
CA LYS A 237 17.63 3.82 -24.77
C LYS A 237 18.51 2.86 -25.58
N ARG A 238 18.14 1.58 -25.62
CA ARG A 238 18.72 0.55 -26.48
C ARG A 238 17.76 0.09 -27.56
#